data_7acf31743be794721f2e44c0981a6909
#
_entry.id   7acf31743be794721f2e44c0981a6909
#
_cell.length_a   1.000
_cell.length_b   1.000
_cell.length_c   1.000
_cell.angle_alpha   90.00
_cell.angle_beta   90.00
_cell.angle_gamma   90.00
#
_symmetry.space_group_name_H-M   'P 1'
#
loop_
_entity.id
_entity.type
_entity.pdbx_description
1 polymer ?
#
loop_
_entity_poly.entity_id
_entity_poly.type
_entity_poly.pdbx_seq_one_letter_code
_entity_poly.pdbx_strand_id
1 'polypeptide(L)'
;MASLTNKTALVTGASRGIGRATASVLADAGAYVLVHYGRSAQDAESLVADIRSKGGRADAVRADLRTPDGATLLAREVRQIVGERLDVLVSNAGISKAATIKDHTVEDFDNLFATNVRGPFFLVQQLLPLLGEGSSIIVISSIGAHAVVGKPGVDNPSLLAYASTKER
;
A
#
# COMPACT_ATOMS: atom_id res chain seq x y z
N MET A 1 10.78 -5.15 -21.06
CA MET A 1 10.70 -4.82 -19.61
C MET A 1 11.85 -5.53 -18.90
N ALA A 2 12.35 -4.97 -17.79
CA ALA A 2 13.33 -5.67 -16.96
C ALA A 2 12.67 -6.94 -16.39
N SER A 3 13.39 -8.07 -16.35
CA SER A 3 12.89 -9.30 -15.76
C SER A 3 12.96 -9.23 -14.23
N LEU A 4 11.87 -9.59 -13.57
CA LEU A 4 11.79 -9.76 -12.12
C LEU A 4 11.71 -11.25 -11.72
N THR A 5 12.19 -12.14 -12.58
CA THR A 5 12.26 -13.58 -12.29
C THR A 5 13.06 -13.80 -11.00
N ASN A 6 12.54 -14.65 -10.12
CA ASN A 6 13.09 -14.92 -8.77
C ASN A 6 13.08 -13.71 -7.82
N LYS A 7 12.36 -12.63 -8.13
CA LYS A 7 12.13 -11.51 -7.24
C LYS A 7 10.80 -11.65 -6.51
N THR A 8 10.75 -11.17 -5.29
CA THR A 8 9.54 -11.15 -4.47
C THR A 8 9.12 -9.71 -4.22
N ALA A 9 7.84 -9.42 -4.43
CA ALA A 9 7.26 -8.09 -4.27
C ALA A 9 6.06 -8.13 -3.31
N LEU A 10 6.02 -7.19 -2.37
CA LEU A 10 4.84 -6.88 -1.58
C LEU A 10 4.21 -5.60 -2.11
N VAL A 11 2.91 -5.67 -2.45
CA VAL A 11 2.14 -4.48 -2.84
C VAL A 11 1.03 -4.26 -1.83
N THR A 12 1.10 -3.16 -1.07
CA THR A 12 0.06 -2.87 -0.09
C THR A 12 -1.16 -2.23 -0.74
N GLY A 13 -2.37 -2.59 -0.26
CA GLY A 13 -3.62 -2.11 -0.86
C GLY A 13 -3.82 -2.56 -2.30
N ALA A 14 -3.41 -3.79 -2.62
CA ALA A 14 -3.38 -4.34 -3.97
C ALA A 14 -4.70 -4.95 -4.46
N SER A 15 -5.77 -4.94 -3.65
CA SER A 15 -7.05 -5.51 -4.06
C SER A 15 -7.71 -4.76 -5.21
N ARG A 16 -7.42 -3.45 -5.38
CA ARG A 16 -8.03 -2.60 -6.41
C ARG A 16 -7.14 -1.44 -6.85
N GLY A 17 -7.59 -0.70 -7.89
CA GLY A 17 -6.96 0.55 -8.35
C GLY A 17 -5.49 0.41 -8.73
N ILE A 18 -4.68 1.38 -8.35
CA ILE A 18 -3.25 1.44 -8.66
C ILE A 18 -2.51 0.23 -8.13
N GLY A 19 -2.77 -0.18 -6.88
CA GLY A 19 -2.13 -1.35 -6.28
C GLY A 19 -2.39 -2.64 -7.07
N ARG A 20 -3.64 -2.87 -7.51
CA ARG A 20 -4.00 -4.03 -8.36
C ARG A 20 -3.22 -4.02 -9.68
N ALA A 21 -3.21 -2.89 -10.37
CA ALA A 21 -2.50 -2.74 -11.63
C ALA A 21 -0.99 -2.95 -11.46
N THR A 22 -0.41 -2.37 -10.41
CA THR A 22 1.02 -2.55 -10.07
C THR A 22 1.35 -4.01 -9.78
N ALA A 23 0.53 -4.70 -9.00
CA ALA A 23 0.72 -6.12 -8.68
C ALA A 23 0.68 -6.98 -9.95
N SER A 24 -0.27 -6.71 -10.86
CA SER A 24 -0.35 -7.42 -12.15
C SER A 24 0.91 -7.21 -12.99
N VAL A 25 1.37 -5.96 -13.14
CA VAL A 25 2.58 -5.64 -13.94
C VAL A 25 3.84 -6.29 -13.35
N LEU A 26 3.98 -6.31 -12.03
CA LEU A 26 5.12 -6.97 -11.37
C LEU A 26 5.07 -8.49 -11.59
N ALA A 27 3.89 -9.10 -11.53
CA ALA A 27 3.70 -10.52 -11.81
C ALA A 27 3.99 -10.86 -13.28
N ASP A 28 3.51 -10.04 -14.23
CA ASP A 28 3.79 -10.20 -15.67
C ASP A 28 5.29 -10.05 -15.98
N ALA A 29 6.05 -9.30 -15.16
CA ALA A 29 7.50 -9.23 -15.24
C ALA A 29 8.23 -10.42 -14.58
N GLY A 30 7.50 -11.38 -13.99
CA GLY A 30 8.03 -12.61 -13.41
C GLY A 30 8.22 -12.59 -11.89
N ALA A 31 7.80 -11.53 -11.19
CA ALA A 31 7.89 -11.50 -9.74
C ALA A 31 6.88 -12.45 -9.06
N TYR A 32 7.25 -12.96 -7.90
CA TYR A 32 6.29 -13.51 -6.95
C TYR A 32 5.66 -12.36 -6.16
N VAL A 33 4.34 -12.18 -6.25
CA VAL A 33 3.66 -11.01 -5.71
C VAL A 33 2.80 -11.34 -4.51
N LEU A 34 3.05 -10.67 -3.39
CA LEU A 34 2.18 -10.67 -2.22
C LEU A 34 1.16 -9.54 -2.36
N VAL A 35 -0.09 -9.90 -2.53
CA VAL A 35 -1.24 -9.02 -2.74
C VAL A 35 -1.82 -8.68 -1.37
N HIS A 36 -1.37 -7.58 -0.75
CA HIS A 36 -1.91 -7.18 0.54
C HIS A 36 -3.26 -6.48 0.42
N TYR A 37 -4.17 -6.83 1.32
CA TYR A 37 -5.49 -6.19 1.46
C TYR A 37 -5.89 -6.02 2.93
N GLY A 38 -6.74 -4.99 3.19
CA GLY A 38 -7.33 -4.80 4.51
C GLY A 38 -8.69 -5.49 4.66
N ARG A 39 -9.64 -5.15 3.79
CA ARG A 39 -11.04 -5.57 3.90
C ARG A 39 -11.56 -6.37 2.69
N SER A 40 -11.08 -6.09 1.50
CA SER A 40 -11.61 -6.64 0.24
C SER A 40 -10.94 -7.98 -0.10
N ALA A 41 -11.26 -9.03 0.64
CA ALA A 41 -10.70 -10.37 0.42
C ALA A 41 -11.01 -10.90 -0.98
N GLN A 42 -12.27 -10.82 -1.40
CA GLN A 42 -12.71 -11.32 -2.69
C GLN A 42 -11.95 -10.68 -3.87
N ASP A 43 -11.70 -9.35 -3.81
CA ASP A 43 -10.96 -8.66 -4.86
C ASP A 43 -9.48 -9.07 -4.87
N ALA A 44 -8.89 -9.28 -3.70
CA ALA A 44 -7.50 -9.73 -3.59
C ALA A 44 -7.34 -11.17 -4.11
N GLU A 45 -8.23 -12.07 -3.73
CA GLU A 45 -8.26 -13.46 -4.19
C GLU A 45 -8.51 -13.56 -5.70
N SER A 46 -9.41 -12.72 -6.24
CA SER A 46 -9.62 -12.60 -7.69
C SER A 46 -8.32 -12.19 -8.40
N LEU A 47 -7.57 -11.23 -7.88
CA LEU A 47 -6.29 -10.85 -8.47
C LEU A 47 -5.27 -11.98 -8.42
N VAL A 48 -5.18 -12.69 -7.30
CA VAL A 48 -4.29 -13.85 -7.16
C VAL A 48 -4.64 -14.93 -8.18
N ALA A 49 -5.94 -15.22 -8.35
CA ALA A 49 -6.41 -16.19 -9.35
C ALA A 49 -6.06 -15.74 -10.79
N ASP A 50 -6.27 -14.45 -11.11
CA ASP A 50 -5.92 -13.88 -12.41
C ASP A 50 -4.42 -14.00 -12.70
N ILE A 51 -3.54 -13.70 -11.73
CA ILE A 51 -2.10 -13.82 -11.87
C ILE A 51 -1.70 -15.29 -12.09
N ARG A 52 -2.24 -16.20 -11.29
CA ARG A 52 -1.92 -17.62 -11.36
C ARG A 52 -2.41 -18.26 -12.68
N SER A 53 -3.57 -17.85 -13.18
CA SER A 53 -4.11 -18.33 -14.45
C SER A 53 -3.22 -18.00 -15.66
N LYS A 54 -2.41 -16.94 -15.55
CA LYS A 54 -1.41 -16.52 -16.55
C LYS A 54 -0.02 -17.16 -16.31
N GLY A 55 0.09 -18.10 -15.37
CA GLY A 55 1.36 -18.75 -15.03
C GLY A 55 2.25 -17.97 -14.06
N GLY A 56 1.79 -16.82 -13.53
CA GLY A 56 2.48 -16.05 -12.51
C GLY A 56 2.33 -16.65 -11.10
N ARG A 57 3.01 -16.07 -10.12
CA ARG A 57 2.94 -16.47 -8.72
C ARG A 57 2.46 -15.32 -7.86
N ALA A 58 1.42 -15.56 -7.06
CA ALA A 58 0.93 -14.57 -6.11
C ALA A 58 0.22 -15.26 -4.92
N ASP A 59 0.22 -14.60 -3.77
CA ASP A 59 -0.60 -14.93 -2.61
C ASP A 59 -1.25 -13.69 -2.03
N ALA A 60 -2.43 -13.87 -1.43
CA ALA A 60 -3.14 -12.80 -0.74
C ALA A 60 -2.72 -12.77 0.73
N VAL A 61 -2.43 -11.57 1.25
CA VAL A 61 -2.01 -11.36 2.64
C VAL A 61 -2.92 -10.30 3.28
N ARG A 62 -3.52 -10.64 4.42
CA ARG A 62 -4.46 -9.75 5.10
C ARG A 62 -3.82 -9.04 6.28
N ALA A 63 -3.96 -7.70 6.34
CA ALA A 63 -3.71 -6.93 7.55
C ALA A 63 -4.50 -5.61 7.52
N ASP A 64 -4.92 -5.10 8.67
CA ASP A 64 -5.50 -3.75 8.76
C ASP A 64 -4.41 -2.77 9.25
N LEU A 65 -3.81 -2.03 8.33
CA LEU A 65 -2.75 -1.07 8.64
C LEU A 65 -3.21 0.12 9.50
N ARG A 66 -4.52 0.27 9.74
CA ARG A 66 -5.04 1.26 10.69
C ARG A 66 -4.82 0.86 12.15
N THR A 67 -4.74 -0.44 12.41
CA THR A 67 -4.52 -0.91 13.79
C THR A 67 -3.06 -0.72 14.20
N PRO A 68 -2.78 -0.51 15.49
CA PRO A 68 -1.40 -0.32 15.98
C PRO A 68 -0.47 -1.49 15.65
N ASP A 69 -1.00 -2.71 15.60
CA ASP A 69 -0.29 -3.96 15.35
C ASP A 69 -0.31 -4.41 13.88
N GLY A 70 -1.12 -3.76 13.04
CA GLY A 70 -1.34 -4.17 11.64
C GLY A 70 -0.06 -4.30 10.82
N ALA A 71 0.87 -3.37 10.98
CA ALA A 71 2.17 -3.43 10.31
C ALA A 71 3.02 -4.63 10.77
N THR A 72 3.02 -4.93 12.08
CA THR A 72 3.73 -6.06 12.66
C THR A 72 3.14 -7.39 12.21
N LEU A 73 1.82 -7.49 12.19
CA LEU A 73 1.11 -8.68 11.70
C LEU A 73 1.42 -8.94 10.23
N LEU A 74 1.34 -7.89 9.39
CA LEU A 74 1.67 -8.00 7.96
C LEU A 74 3.12 -8.45 7.75
N ALA A 75 4.06 -7.80 8.43
CA ALA A 75 5.48 -8.14 8.29
C ALA A 75 5.79 -9.58 8.73
N ARG A 76 5.10 -10.07 9.77
CA ARG A 76 5.22 -11.46 10.21
C ARG A 76 4.74 -12.44 9.14
N GLU A 77 3.56 -12.21 8.55
CA GLU A 77 3.03 -13.07 7.49
C GLU A 77 3.92 -13.01 6.25
N VAL A 78 4.35 -11.82 5.84
CA VAL A 78 5.30 -11.67 4.72
C VAL A 78 6.55 -12.51 4.97
N ARG A 79 7.16 -12.42 6.16
CA ARG A 79 8.36 -13.19 6.50
C ARG A 79 8.13 -14.71 6.44
N GLN A 80 6.98 -15.18 6.87
CA GLN A 80 6.64 -16.61 6.79
C GLN A 80 6.58 -17.11 5.34
N ILE A 81 6.15 -16.25 4.41
CA ILE A 81 5.98 -16.61 2.99
C ILE A 81 7.30 -16.47 2.22
N VAL A 82 8.03 -15.36 2.40
CA VAL A 82 9.21 -15.06 1.59
C VAL A 82 10.53 -15.56 2.23
N GLY A 83 10.52 -15.94 3.51
CA GLY A 83 11.71 -16.31 4.26
C GLY A 83 12.59 -15.11 4.56
N GLU A 84 13.75 -15.04 3.94
CA GLU A 84 14.81 -14.09 4.32
C GLU A 84 14.89 -12.84 3.44
N ARG A 85 14.16 -12.79 2.31
CA ARG A 85 14.33 -11.69 1.36
C ARG A 85 13.05 -11.18 0.74
N LEU A 86 12.87 -9.87 0.79
CA LEU A 86 11.89 -9.11 0.04
C LEU A 86 12.63 -8.15 -0.91
N ASP A 87 12.40 -8.27 -2.23
CA ASP A 87 13.11 -7.46 -3.22
C ASP A 87 12.41 -6.14 -3.52
N VAL A 88 11.07 -6.12 -3.47
CA VAL A 88 10.29 -4.92 -3.79
C VAL A 88 9.18 -4.72 -2.76
N LEU A 89 9.15 -3.55 -2.16
CA LEU A 89 8.02 -3.07 -1.36
C LEU A 89 7.34 -1.91 -2.08
N VAL A 90 6.07 -2.08 -2.46
CA VAL A 90 5.24 -0.97 -2.96
C VAL A 90 4.26 -0.56 -1.86
N SER A 91 4.55 0.55 -1.20
CA SER A 91 3.71 1.18 -0.19
C SER A 91 2.63 2.03 -0.88
N ASN A 92 1.52 1.35 -1.25
CA ASN A 92 0.41 1.94 -1.98
C ASN A 92 -0.87 2.07 -1.14
N ALA A 93 -1.04 1.25 -0.09
CA ALA A 93 -2.22 1.32 0.76
C ALA A 93 -2.47 2.75 1.25
N GLY A 94 -3.69 3.21 1.10
CA GLY A 94 -4.07 4.54 1.52
C GLY A 94 -5.58 4.73 1.43
N ILE A 95 -6.05 5.66 2.22
CA ILE A 95 -7.44 6.13 2.20
C ILE A 95 -7.48 7.63 2.01
N SER A 96 -8.59 8.11 1.51
CA SER A 96 -8.92 9.54 1.47
C SER A 96 -10.34 9.74 1.98
N LYS A 97 -10.61 10.92 2.52
CA LYS A 97 -11.95 11.37 2.84
C LYS A 97 -12.14 12.78 2.33
N ALA A 98 -13.07 12.95 1.43
CA ALA A 98 -13.50 14.26 0.98
C ALA A 98 -14.48 14.83 2.01
N ALA A 99 -14.04 15.84 2.75
CA ALA A 99 -14.86 16.61 3.68
C ALA A 99 -14.27 18.01 3.79
N THR A 100 -15.10 19.01 4.13
CA THR A 100 -14.57 20.34 4.43
C THR A 100 -13.78 20.30 5.74
N ILE A 101 -12.92 21.27 5.99
CA ILE A 101 -12.18 21.35 7.26
C ILE A 101 -13.10 21.41 8.48
N LYS A 102 -14.32 21.96 8.31
CA LYS A 102 -15.33 22.07 9.37
C LYS A 102 -15.99 20.72 9.68
N ASP A 103 -16.07 19.82 8.69
CA ASP A 103 -16.78 18.55 8.78
C ASP A 103 -15.88 17.36 9.09
N HIS A 104 -14.56 17.58 9.11
CA HIS A 104 -13.61 16.54 9.50
C HIS A 104 -13.71 16.27 11.00
N THR A 105 -13.91 15.00 11.35
CA THR A 105 -13.84 14.54 12.73
C THR A 105 -12.41 14.16 13.13
N VAL A 106 -12.14 14.11 14.44
CA VAL A 106 -10.87 13.60 14.97
C VAL A 106 -10.66 12.14 14.50
N GLU A 107 -11.73 11.34 14.50
CA GLU A 107 -11.67 9.94 14.03
C GLU A 107 -11.25 9.85 12.55
N ASP A 108 -11.78 10.72 11.69
CA ASP A 108 -11.38 10.76 10.28
C ASP A 108 -9.90 11.10 10.12
N PHE A 109 -9.43 12.09 10.86
CA PHE A 109 -8.02 12.49 10.88
C PHE A 109 -7.13 11.34 11.36
N ASP A 110 -7.46 10.72 12.49
CA ASP A 110 -6.70 9.62 13.06
C ASP A 110 -6.66 8.41 12.11
N ASN A 111 -7.76 8.07 11.45
CA ASN A 111 -7.82 7.00 10.46
C ASN A 111 -6.94 7.28 9.23
N LEU A 112 -6.93 8.53 8.75
CA LEU A 112 -6.07 8.96 7.64
C LEU A 112 -4.58 8.81 8.01
N PHE A 113 -4.17 9.35 9.15
CA PHE A 113 -2.78 9.25 9.62
C PHE A 113 -2.37 7.83 9.97
N ALA A 114 -3.26 7.07 10.59
CA ALA A 114 -3.01 5.66 10.89
C ALA A 114 -2.72 4.85 9.62
N THR A 115 -3.56 5.02 8.57
CA THR A 115 -3.44 4.24 7.32
C THR A 115 -2.31 4.75 6.43
N ASN A 116 -2.21 6.07 6.24
CA ASN A 116 -1.35 6.65 5.21
C ASN A 116 0.06 6.96 5.71
N VAL A 117 0.26 7.07 7.03
CA VAL A 117 1.55 7.46 7.63
C VAL A 117 2.07 6.42 8.59
N ARG A 118 1.34 6.17 9.70
CA ARG A 118 1.80 5.23 10.75
C ARG A 118 1.99 3.81 10.22
N GLY A 119 0.98 3.28 9.54
CA GLY A 119 1.02 1.92 8.98
C GLY A 119 2.22 1.70 8.05
N PRO A 120 2.40 2.51 6.99
CA PRO A 120 3.55 2.43 6.09
C PRO A 120 4.90 2.59 6.79
N PHE A 121 5.03 3.55 7.71
CA PHE A 121 6.27 3.79 8.43
C PHE A 121 6.71 2.55 9.23
N PHE A 122 5.81 2.02 10.06
CA PHE A 122 6.12 0.83 10.87
C PHE A 122 6.24 -0.43 10.03
N LEU A 123 5.52 -0.54 8.89
CA LEU A 123 5.70 -1.66 7.98
C LEU A 123 7.12 -1.69 7.39
N VAL A 124 7.63 -0.56 6.92
CA VAL A 124 9.02 -0.47 6.45
C VAL A 124 9.98 -0.87 7.58
N GLN A 125 9.80 -0.31 8.79
CA GLN A 125 10.64 -0.64 9.95
C GLN A 125 10.67 -2.15 10.24
N GLN A 126 9.51 -2.81 10.23
CA GLN A 126 9.39 -4.25 10.49
C GLN A 126 9.98 -5.12 9.36
N LEU A 127 9.96 -4.62 8.13
CA LEU A 127 10.48 -5.33 6.95
C LEU A 127 11.96 -5.07 6.69
N LEU A 128 12.60 -4.09 7.35
CA LEU A 128 14.04 -3.80 7.16
C LEU A 128 14.94 -5.04 7.17
N PRO A 129 14.74 -6.04 8.06
CA PRO A 129 15.58 -7.25 8.05
C PRO A 129 15.48 -8.10 6.78
N LEU A 130 14.39 -7.94 5.99
CA LEU A 130 14.18 -8.64 4.71
C LEU A 130 14.62 -7.81 3.51
N LEU A 131 14.82 -6.51 3.70
CA LEU A 131 15.21 -5.55 2.66
C LEU A 131 16.73 -5.39 2.71
N GLY A 132 17.44 -5.92 1.73
CA GLY A 132 18.90 -5.86 1.63
C GLY A 132 19.37 -5.06 0.42
N GLU A 133 20.64 -5.19 0.11
CA GLU A 133 21.22 -4.58 -1.08
C GLU A 133 20.46 -5.00 -2.35
N GLY A 134 20.13 -4.03 -3.20
CA GLY A 134 19.33 -4.24 -4.42
C GLY A 134 17.81 -4.37 -4.18
N SER A 135 17.31 -4.26 -2.95
CA SER A 135 15.89 -4.12 -2.69
C SER A 135 15.39 -2.70 -3.00
N SER A 136 14.14 -2.58 -3.42
CA SER A 136 13.51 -1.29 -3.75
C SER A 136 12.30 -1.04 -2.88
N ILE A 137 12.18 0.18 -2.33
CA ILE A 137 10.99 0.67 -1.63
C ILE A 137 10.38 1.79 -2.47
N ILE A 138 9.14 1.59 -2.90
CA ILE A 138 8.37 2.55 -3.70
C ILE A 138 7.20 3.03 -2.86
N VAL A 139 7.12 4.34 -2.64
CA VAL A 139 6.01 4.96 -1.91
C VAL A 139 5.12 5.71 -2.89
N ILE A 140 3.83 5.37 -2.90
CA ILE A 140 2.84 6.06 -3.74
C ILE A 140 2.38 7.32 -3.01
N SER A 141 2.84 8.47 -3.50
CA SER A 141 2.42 9.79 -3.04
C SER A 141 1.18 10.27 -3.82
N SER A 142 0.94 11.55 -3.84
CA SER A 142 -0.21 12.17 -4.54
C SER A 142 0.16 13.57 -5.02
N ILE A 143 -0.48 14.02 -6.09
CA ILE A 143 -0.44 15.44 -6.48
C ILE A 143 -0.98 16.35 -5.37
N GLY A 144 -1.89 15.84 -4.53
CA GLY A 144 -2.40 16.53 -3.35
C GLY A 144 -1.32 16.90 -2.31
N ALA A 145 -0.12 16.29 -2.38
CA ALA A 145 1.03 16.69 -1.58
C ALA A 145 1.67 18.03 -2.03
N HIS A 146 1.38 18.48 -3.25
CA HIS A 146 1.99 19.66 -3.87
C HIS A 146 0.98 20.74 -4.27
N ALA A 147 -0.31 20.44 -4.24
CA ALA A 147 -1.35 21.36 -4.67
C ALA A 147 -2.48 21.38 -3.63
N VAL A 148 -2.80 22.58 -3.12
CA VAL A 148 -4.03 22.80 -2.38
C VAL A 148 -5.18 22.78 -3.40
N VAL A 149 -5.96 21.72 -3.40
CA VAL A 149 -7.14 21.60 -4.27
C VAL A 149 -8.29 22.37 -3.62
N GLY A 150 -8.50 23.60 -4.05
CA GLY A 150 -9.60 24.46 -3.61
C GLY A 150 -9.46 25.86 -4.21
N LYS A 151 -10.57 26.55 -4.40
CA LYS A 151 -10.55 27.97 -4.76
C LYS A 151 -10.27 28.81 -3.51
N PRO A 152 -9.39 29.84 -3.56
CA PRO A 152 -9.25 30.79 -2.45
C PRO A 152 -10.61 31.44 -2.12
N GLY A 153 -10.98 31.46 -0.83
CA GLY A 153 -12.24 32.07 -0.37
C GLY A 153 -13.47 31.18 -0.38
N VAL A 154 -13.36 29.93 -0.82
CA VAL A 154 -14.40 28.91 -0.63
C VAL A 154 -13.97 28.00 0.52
N ASP A 155 -14.88 27.69 1.42
CA ASP A 155 -14.67 26.82 2.63
C ASP A 155 -14.30 25.37 2.28
N ASN A 156 -13.40 25.17 1.32
CA ASN A 156 -13.14 23.84 0.78
C ASN A 156 -11.68 23.52 0.48
N PRO A 157 -10.87 23.22 1.45
CA PRO A 157 -9.85 22.22 1.26
C PRO A 157 -10.41 20.85 1.65
N SER A 158 -11.25 20.29 0.77
CA SER A 158 -11.89 18.99 0.99
C SER A 158 -10.90 17.82 1.09
N LEU A 159 -9.61 18.09 0.92
CA LEU A 159 -8.54 17.10 0.98
C LEU A 159 -7.36 17.52 1.86
N LEU A 160 -7.49 18.56 2.71
CA LEU A 160 -6.37 19.08 3.51
C LEU A 160 -5.74 18.00 4.40
N ALA A 161 -6.56 17.26 5.14
CA ALA A 161 -6.07 16.17 5.99
C ALA A 161 -5.43 15.05 5.17
N TYR A 162 -5.97 14.72 4.00
CA TYR A 162 -5.36 13.76 3.09
C TYR A 162 -4.03 14.28 2.54
N ALA A 163 -3.97 15.54 2.08
CA ALA A 163 -2.76 16.16 1.56
C ALA A 163 -1.62 16.10 2.59
N SER A 164 -1.90 16.45 3.85
CA SER A 164 -0.92 16.37 4.95
C SER A 164 -0.33 14.96 5.17
N THR A 165 -1.06 13.89 4.78
CA THR A 165 -0.55 12.52 4.87
C THR A 165 0.32 12.12 3.68
N LYS A 166 0.44 12.96 2.65
CA LYS A 166 1.15 12.68 1.39
C LYS A 166 2.34 13.62 1.16
N GLU A 167 2.52 14.62 2.03
CA GLU A 167 3.73 15.45 2.04
C GLU A 167 4.97 14.59 2.37
N ARG A 168 6.09 15.02 1.80
CA ARG A 168 7.40 14.36 1.99
C ARG A 168 8.10 14.88 3.23
#